data_8e8df0cbba501d7635defcb9c6e68699
#
_entry.id   8e8df0cbba501d7635defcb9c6e68699
#
_cell.length_a   1.000
_cell.length_b   1.000
_cell.length_c   1.000
_cell.angle_alpha   90.00
_cell.angle_beta   90.00
_cell.angle_gamma   90.00
#
_symmetry.space_group_name_H-M   'P 1'
#
loop_
_entity.id
_entity.type
_entity.pdbx_description
1 polymer ?
#
loop_
_entity_poly.entity_id
_entity_poly.type
_entity_poly.pdbx_seq_one_letter_code
_entity_poly.pdbx_strand_id
1 'polypeptide(L)'
;IRLQWVEDPAWRKTGDFKIDCDDKKAIILLNGVNPKQENMEEVLVHELMHLKLYPLDQVTEALITSNFEEGTPGYNFAYYGFFTTLEQTVEELTKCFLLEFGENKDFSFGRCKNPCHHHE
;
A
#
# COMPACT_ATOMS: atom_id res chain seq x y z
N ILE A 1 5.48 -16.61 -0.40
CA ILE A 1 4.88 -15.56 0.42
C ILE A 1 4.27 -16.18 1.66
N ARG A 2 4.54 -15.59 2.80
CA ARG A 2 3.95 -16.01 4.07
C ARG A 2 3.03 -14.90 4.57
N LEU A 3 1.87 -15.28 5.09
CA LEU A 3 0.97 -14.36 5.77
C LEU A 3 1.18 -14.48 7.27
N GLN A 4 1.18 -13.35 7.96
CA GLN A 4 1.33 -13.32 9.41
C GLN A 4 0.36 -12.30 10.01
N TRP A 5 -0.41 -12.74 10.99
CA TRP A 5 -1.27 -11.86 11.75
C TRP A 5 -0.47 -11.20 12.87
N VAL A 6 -0.63 -9.90 13.02
CA VAL A 6 -0.01 -9.14 14.10
C VAL A 6 -1.08 -8.90 15.17
N GLU A 7 -0.84 -9.42 16.36
CA GLU A 7 -1.80 -9.36 17.47
C GLU A 7 -1.40 -8.31 18.51
N ASP A 8 -0.64 -7.31 18.12
CA ASP A 8 -0.16 -6.27 19.01
C ASP A 8 -1.09 -5.06 18.95
N PRO A 9 -1.81 -4.72 20.05
CA PRO A 9 -2.70 -3.56 20.04
C PRO A 9 -1.99 -2.23 19.81
N ALA A 10 -0.68 -2.15 20.04
CA ALA A 10 0.09 -0.95 19.83
C ALA A 10 0.49 -0.75 18.37
N TRP A 11 0.37 -1.77 17.54
CA TRP A 11 0.72 -1.66 16.12
C TRP A 11 -0.37 -0.88 15.39
N ARG A 12 0.03 0.20 14.73
CA ARG A 12 -0.93 1.15 14.17
C ARG A 12 -1.24 0.95 12.71
N LYS A 13 -0.50 0.09 12.01
CA LYS A 13 -0.73 -0.19 10.61
C LYS A 13 -1.84 -1.20 10.43
N THR A 14 -2.52 -1.16 9.30
CA THR A 14 -3.49 -2.19 8.92
C THR A 14 -2.81 -3.37 8.25
N GLY A 15 -1.81 -3.09 7.44
CA GLY A 15 -0.99 -4.09 6.78
C GLY A 15 0.41 -3.57 6.52
N ASP A 16 1.32 -4.47 6.26
CA ASP A 16 2.70 -4.15 5.90
C ASP A 16 3.33 -5.38 5.27
N PHE A 17 4.55 -5.25 4.80
CA PHE A 17 5.28 -6.39 4.24
C PHE A 17 6.76 -6.30 4.54
N LYS A 18 7.41 -7.46 4.53
CA LYS A 18 8.87 -7.58 4.59
C LYS A 18 9.30 -8.41 3.40
N ILE A 19 10.36 -8.01 2.73
CA ILE A 19 10.77 -8.64 1.49
C ILE A 19 12.27 -8.89 1.46
N ASP A 20 12.64 -10.04 0.95
CA ASP A 20 14.00 -10.38 0.57
C ASP A 20 14.01 -10.59 -0.94
N CYS A 21 14.42 -9.58 -1.68
CA CYS A 21 14.40 -9.61 -3.14
C CYS A 21 15.36 -10.64 -3.72
N ASP A 22 16.49 -10.86 -3.07
CA ASP A 22 17.51 -11.78 -3.57
C ASP A 22 17.07 -13.23 -3.46
N ASP A 23 16.38 -13.56 -2.37
CA ASP A 23 15.91 -14.92 -2.10
C ASP A 23 14.45 -15.12 -2.53
N LYS A 24 13.82 -14.08 -3.08
CA LYS A 24 12.44 -14.15 -3.58
C LYS A 24 11.43 -14.58 -2.52
N LYS A 25 11.62 -14.12 -1.29
CA LYS A 25 10.73 -14.40 -0.17
C LYS A 25 10.10 -13.12 0.35
N ALA A 26 8.89 -13.24 0.85
CA ALA A 26 8.18 -12.12 1.43
C ALA A 26 7.24 -12.58 2.55
N ILE A 27 7.04 -11.70 3.53
CA ILE A 27 6.05 -11.88 4.59
C ILE A 27 5.11 -10.69 4.52
N ILE A 28 3.81 -10.97 4.46
CA ILE A 28 2.78 -9.94 4.54
C ILE A 28 2.20 -9.97 5.94
N LEU A 29 2.21 -8.81 6.59
CA LEU A 29 1.73 -8.63 7.94
C LEU A 29 0.33 -8.02 7.89
N LEU A 30 -0.61 -8.61 8.61
CA LEU A 30 -1.99 -8.12 8.67
C LEU A 30 -2.35 -7.87 10.14
N ASN A 31 -3.01 -6.76 10.40
CA ASN A 31 -3.42 -6.41 11.76
C ASN A 31 -4.63 -7.24 12.16
N GLY A 32 -4.45 -8.12 13.15
CA GLY A 32 -5.51 -8.99 13.64
C GLY A 32 -6.31 -8.42 14.81
N VAL A 33 -5.92 -7.23 15.31
CA VAL A 33 -6.55 -6.64 16.48
C VAL A 33 -7.35 -5.40 16.13
N ASN A 34 -6.70 -4.42 15.48
CA ASN A 34 -7.30 -3.12 15.16
C ASN A 34 -7.09 -2.74 13.71
N PRO A 35 -7.59 -3.49 12.74
CA PRO A 35 -7.46 -3.10 11.35
C PRO A 35 -8.30 -1.86 11.08
N LYS A 36 -7.74 -0.92 10.32
CA LYS A 36 -8.44 0.31 9.93
C LYS A 36 -9.42 0.08 8.79
N GLN A 37 -9.40 -1.11 8.21
CA GLN A 37 -10.18 -1.47 7.05
C GLN A 37 -10.94 -2.75 7.35
N GLU A 38 -12.21 -2.81 6.99
CA GLU A 38 -13.04 -3.99 7.21
C GLU A 38 -12.69 -5.13 6.26
N ASN A 39 -12.34 -4.78 5.03
CA ASN A 39 -12.06 -5.79 4.02
C ASN A 39 -10.58 -6.19 4.05
N MET A 40 -10.28 -7.25 4.79
CA MET A 40 -8.91 -7.76 4.89
C MET A 40 -8.40 -8.35 3.57
N GLU A 41 -9.28 -8.81 2.70
CA GLU A 41 -8.90 -9.23 1.35
C GLU A 41 -8.30 -8.04 0.58
N GLU A 42 -8.92 -6.87 0.67
CA GLU A 42 -8.39 -5.67 0.04
C GLU A 42 -7.04 -5.29 0.63
N VAL A 43 -6.86 -5.39 1.94
CA VAL A 43 -5.58 -5.12 2.60
C VAL A 43 -4.50 -6.06 2.07
N LEU A 44 -4.81 -7.34 1.98
CA LEU A 44 -3.87 -8.33 1.46
C LEU A 44 -3.46 -8.01 0.02
N VAL A 45 -4.41 -7.72 -0.85
CA VAL A 45 -4.14 -7.41 -2.25
C VAL A 45 -3.34 -6.12 -2.37
N HIS A 46 -3.66 -5.11 -1.55
CA HIS A 46 -2.92 -3.85 -1.48
C HIS A 46 -1.43 -4.12 -1.20
N GLU A 47 -1.13 -4.94 -0.21
CA GLU A 47 0.25 -5.27 0.12
C GLU A 47 0.92 -6.10 -0.99
N LEU A 48 0.18 -6.99 -1.65
CA LEU A 48 0.70 -7.74 -2.80
C LEU A 48 1.07 -6.80 -3.95
N MET A 49 0.30 -5.74 -4.17
CA MET A 49 0.62 -4.76 -5.21
C MET A 49 1.87 -3.96 -4.86
N HIS A 50 2.05 -3.60 -3.59
CA HIS A 50 3.29 -3.00 -3.13
C HIS A 50 4.50 -3.91 -3.38
N LEU A 51 4.36 -5.21 -3.09
CA LEU A 51 5.40 -6.18 -3.36
C LEU A 51 5.75 -6.24 -4.86
N LYS A 52 4.74 -6.23 -5.70
CA LYS A 52 4.94 -6.27 -7.15
C LYS A 52 5.72 -5.06 -7.64
N LEU A 53 5.44 -3.89 -7.09
CA LEU A 53 6.05 -2.63 -7.50
C LEU A 53 7.34 -2.31 -6.72
N TYR A 54 7.74 -3.17 -5.80
CA TYR A 54 8.86 -2.88 -4.90
C TYR A 54 10.17 -2.58 -5.64
N PRO A 55 10.57 -3.32 -6.69
CA PRO A 55 11.80 -2.97 -7.42
C PRO A 55 11.74 -1.57 -8.03
N LEU A 56 10.59 -1.18 -8.58
CA LEU A 56 10.41 0.16 -9.14
C LEU A 56 10.43 1.22 -8.04
N ASP A 57 9.76 0.94 -6.92
CA ASP A 57 9.75 1.80 -5.74
C ASP A 57 11.19 2.07 -5.27
N GLN A 58 12.00 1.04 -5.11
CA GLN A 58 13.37 1.18 -4.59
C GLN A 58 14.29 1.91 -5.55
N VAL A 59 14.18 1.65 -6.84
CA VAL A 59 14.97 2.38 -7.85
C VAL A 59 14.58 3.86 -7.85
N THR A 60 13.31 4.16 -7.77
CA THR A 60 12.83 5.55 -7.78
C THR A 60 13.29 6.29 -6.51
N GLU A 61 13.16 5.66 -5.37
CA GLU A 61 13.62 6.26 -4.11
C GLU A 61 15.13 6.52 -4.15
N ALA A 62 15.90 5.57 -4.67
CA ALA A 62 17.34 5.75 -4.82
C ALA A 62 17.69 6.90 -5.75
N LEU A 63 16.95 7.07 -6.85
CA LEU A 63 17.15 8.20 -7.75
C LEU A 63 16.88 9.53 -7.06
N ILE A 64 15.83 9.60 -6.26
CA ILE A 64 15.49 10.83 -5.56
C ILE A 64 16.56 11.16 -4.51
N THR A 65 16.92 10.18 -3.70
CA THR A 65 17.89 10.42 -2.61
C THR A 65 19.29 10.66 -3.11
N SER A 66 19.63 10.21 -4.33
CA SER A 66 20.93 10.46 -4.93
C SER A 66 21.04 11.82 -5.60
N ASN A 67 19.91 12.42 -6.00
CA ASN A 67 19.93 13.66 -6.76
C ASN A 67 19.48 14.89 -5.96
N PHE A 68 18.86 14.69 -4.82
CA PHE A 68 18.36 15.78 -3.99
C PHE A 68 18.79 15.57 -2.55
N GLU A 69 19.19 16.65 -1.90
CA GLU A 69 19.49 16.61 -0.47
C GLU A 69 18.20 16.58 0.32
N GLU A 70 18.13 15.70 1.32
CA GLU A 70 16.96 15.56 2.17
C GLU A 70 16.60 16.89 2.82
N GLY A 71 15.31 17.21 2.84
CA GLY A 71 14.80 18.44 3.41
C GLY A 71 14.78 19.63 2.48
N THR A 72 15.36 19.51 1.27
CA THR A 72 15.32 20.60 0.29
C THR A 72 13.97 20.62 -0.43
N PRO A 73 13.56 21.77 -1.01
CA PRO A 73 12.32 21.84 -1.78
C PRO A 73 12.26 20.85 -2.93
N GLY A 74 13.37 20.62 -3.63
CA GLY A 74 13.43 19.66 -4.73
C GLY A 74 13.20 18.23 -4.24
N TYR A 75 13.83 17.86 -3.15
CA TYR A 75 13.65 16.56 -2.54
C TYR A 75 12.19 16.36 -2.14
N ASN A 76 11.61 17.32 -1.43
CA ASN A 76 10.24 17.22 -0.95
C ASN A 76 9.24 17.10 -2.09
N PHE A 77 9.44 17.88 -3.15
CA PHE A 77 8.58 17.83 -4.34
C PHE A 77 8.66 16.46 -5.01
N ALA A 78 9.88 15.97 -5.27
CA ALA A 78 10.08 14.70 -5.96
C ALA A 78 9.57 13.54 -5.13
N TYR A 79 9.88 13.51 -3.84
CA TYR A 79 9.47 12.41 -2.97
C TYR A 79 7.96 12.37 -2.78
N TYR A 80 7.35 13.53 -2.54
CA TYR A 80 5.90 13.60 -2.37
C TYR A 80 5.17 13.17 -3.63
N GLY A 81 5.62 13.64 -4.79
CA GLY A 81 5.02 13.26 -6.07
C GLY A 81 5.13 11.77 -6.34
N PHE A 82 6.30 11.21 -6.10
CA PHE A 82 6.52 9.78 -6.24
C PHE A 82 5.62 8.98 -5.30
N PHE A 83 5.66 9.30 -4.02
CA PHE A 83 4.93 8.54 -3.00
C PHE A 83 3.42 8.60 -3.25
N THR A 84 2.90 9.78 -3.56
CA THR A 84 1.47 9.95 -3.84
C THR A 84 1.05 9.14 -5.06
N THR A 85 1.84 9.18 -6.13
CA THR A 85 1.54 8.43 -7.35
C THR A 85 1.64 6.93 -7.11
N LEU A 86 2.62 6.50 -6.34
CA LEU A 86 2.75 5.08 -5.98
C LEU A 86 1.51 4.58 -5.25
N GLU A 87 1.06 5.32 -4.24
CA GLU A 87 -0.13 4.93 -3.48
C GLU A 87 -1.39 4.90 -4.35
N GLN A 88 -1.56 5.89 -5.22
CA GLN A 88 -2.68 5.90 -6.16
C GLN A 88 -2.63 4.71 -7.12
N THR A 89 -1.45 4.37 -7.61
CA THR A 89 -1.27 3.24 -8.51
C THR A 89 -1.59 1.93 -7.82
N VAL A 90 -1.11 1.76 -6.59
CA VAL A 90 -1.41 0.57 -5.79
C VAL A 90 -2.91 0.45 -5.55
N GLU A 91 -3.58 1.56 -5.20
CA GLU A 91 -5.03 1.55 -5.00
C GLU A 91 -5.79 1.17 -6.27
N GLU A 92 -5.41 1.74 -7.40
CA GLU A 92 -6.05 1.43 -8.68
C GLU A 92 -5.90 -0.04 -9.04
N LEU A 93 -4.68 -0.59 -8.92
CA LEU A 93 -4.42 -1.98 -9.21
C LEU A 93 -5.18 -2.90 -8.26
N THR A 94 -5.24 -2.54 -6.98
CA THR A 94 -5.99 -3.29 -5.98
C THR A 94 -7.48 -3.36 -6.35
N LYS A 95 -8.07 -2.22 -6.69
CA LYS A 95 -9.48 -2.15 -7.08
C LYS A 95 -9.74 -2.97 -8.35
N CYS A 96 -8.87 -2.85 -9.35
CA CYS A 96 -9.02 -3.63 -10.58
C CYS A 96 -8.99 -5.12 -10.30
N PHE A 97 -8.06 -5.57 -9.47
CA PHE A 97 -7.96 -6.97 -9.11
C PHE A 97 -9.22 -7.46 -8.40
N LEU A 98 -9.70 -6.69 -7.44
CA LEU A 98 -10.86 -7.07 -6.63
C LEU A 98 -12.17 -7.08 -7.41
N LEU A 99 -12.28 -6.26 -8.45
CA LEU A 99 -13.46 -6.28 -9.32
C LEU A 99 -13.63 -7.64 -10.01
N GLU A 100 -12.51 -8.29 -10.36
CA GLU A 100 -12.56 -9.57 -11.03
C GLU A 100 -12.54 -10.76 -10.07
N PHE A 101 -11.76 -10.65 -8.99
CA PHE A 101 -11.45 -11.81 -8.15
C PHE A 101 -11.88 -11.65 -6.69
N GLY A 102 -12.33 -10.47 -6.29
CA GLY A 102 -12.69 -10.23 -4.90
C GLY A 102 -14.02 -10.85 -4.51
N GLU A 103 -14.14 -11.25 -3.26
CA GLU A 103 -15.36 -11.81 -2.70
C GLU A 103 -16.21 -10.77 -1.97
N ASN A 104 -15.56 -9.84 -1.29
CA ASN A 104 -16.25 -8.82 -0.48
C ASN A 104 -16.23 -7.47 -1.17
N LYS A 105 -16.77 -7.41 -2.39
CA LYS A 105 -16.70 -6.22 -3.23
C LYS A 105 -17.35 -4.99 -2.62
N ASP A 106 -18.40 -5.17 -1.83
CA ASP A 106 -19.10 -4.05 -1.19
C ASP A 106 -18.20 -3.33 -0.18
N PHE A 107 -17.32 -4.03 0.49
CA PHE A 107 -16.40 -3.42 1.43
C PHE A 107 -15.36 -2.54 0.75
N SER A 108 -15.08 -2.84 -0.51
CA SER A 108 -14.12 -2.04 -1.29
C SER A 108 -14.66 -0.66 -1.66
N PHE A 109 -15.92 -0.43 -1.50
CA PHE A 109 -16.55 0.86 -1.77
C PHE A 109 -16.80 1.69 -0.51
N GLY A 110 -16.11 1.37 0.60
CA GLY A 110 -16.37 1.97 1.91
C GLY A 110 -16.50 3.49 1.90
N ARG A 111 -15.60 4.20 1.23
CA ARG A 111 -15.68 5.65 1.13
C ARG A 111 -16.78 6.13 0.20
N CYS A 112 -17.11 5.33 -0.78
CA CYS A 112 -18.11 5.69 -1.78
C CYS A 112 -19.54 5.31 -1.38
N LYS A 113 -19.70 4.61 -0.28
CA LYS A 113 -21.04 4.29 0.24
C LYS A 113 -21.77 5.52 0.74
N ASN A 114 -21.04 6.53 1.17
CA ASN A 114 -21.61 7.79 1.61
C ASN A 114 -21.53 8.80 0.48
N PRO A 115 -22.49 9.73 0.39
CA PRO A 115 -22.41 10.77 -0.63
C PRO A 115 -21.11 11.53 -0.55
N CYS A 116 -20.52 11.76 -1.70
CA CYS A 116 -19.28 12.46 -1.79
C CYS A 116 -19.53 13.92 -2.01
N HIS A 117 -18.96 14.77 -1.19
CA HIS A 117 -19.26 16.18 -1.26
C HIS A 117 -18.08 17.03 -1.61
N HIS A 118 -16.93 16.42 -1.68
CA HIS A 118 -15.73 17.19 -1.67
C HIS A 118 -15.02 17.23 -2.99
N HIS A 119 -15.40 16.42 -3.89
CA HIS A 119 -14.58 16.27 -5.04
C HIS A 119 -15.13 16.97 -6.17
N GLU A 120 -15.73 17.79 -6.03
CA GLU A 120 -15.95 18.47 -7.23
C GLU A 120 -15.09 19.58 -7.34
#